data_6dca21557129a261fc7922aa2a83efa2
#
_entry.id   6dca21557129a261fc7922aa2a83efa2
#
_cell.length_a   1.000
_cell.length_b   1.000
_cell.length_c   1.000
_cell.angle_alpha   90.00
_cell.angle_beta   90.00
_cell.angle_gamma   90.00
#
_symmetry.space_group_name_H-M   'P 1'
#
loop_
_entity.id
_entity.type
_entity.pdbx_description
1 polymer ?
#
loop_
_entity_poly.entity_id
_entity_poly.type
_entity_poly.pdbx_seq_one_letter_code
_entity_poly.pdbx_strand_id
1 'polypeptide(L)'
;MKISFKKIMLKKKFPLAISRGISGDNHNVFIKIEVEGVVAWGESCPGKSEGAENAEEVISQLNKLIKVGIKDKSIYEIESIARDMKISPSAYAGLDIALWDLKAKKAKLPLNELLGLPLPKSMTSLTIGIMSPESVKQRIPLLFENASTKFLKVKLGSPLGLEADKAMYKQVLESTKGYGLSLRVDANGGWSTENAKYMIDWLSDKNCDYVEQPLVEGNEKELKTLYQSRSLPIFVDESCRSSSDISKYHDCVDGVNLKLMKCGGITEGLRVLSTAKAFD
;
A
#
# COMPACT_ATOMS: atom_id res chain seq x y z
N MET A 1 15.27 -21.44 -17.03
CA MET A 1 14.28 -20.44 -16.59
C MET A 1 13.99 -19.51 -17.75
N LYS A 2 12.71 -19.40 -18.16
CA LYS A 2 12.24 -18.45 -19.18
C LYS A 2 11.39 -17.39 -18.47
N ILE A 3 11.70 -16.11 -18.73
CA ILE A 3 10.96 -14.97 -18.15
C ILE A 3 10.34 -14.17 -19.30
N SER A 4 9.10 -13.82 -19.16
CA SER A 4 8.36 -13.00 -20.13
C SER A 4 7.45 -11.99 -19.42
N PHE A 5 7.14 -10.90 -20.11
CA PHE A 5 6.34 -9.79 -19.59
C PHE A 5 5.10 -9.58 -20.45
N LYS A 6 4.00 -9.24 -19.79
CA LYS A 6 2.78 -8.80 -20.45
C LYS A 6 2.27 -7.53 -19.79
N LYS A 7 2.13 -6.47 -20.58
CA LYS A 7 1.47 -5.24 -20.14
C LYS A 7 -0.04 -5.41 -20.27
N ILE A 8 -0.78 -5.15 -19.20
CA ILE A 8 -2.24 -5.25 -19.14
C ILE A 8 -2.81 -3.96 -18.55
N MET A 9 -3.76 -3.37 -19.27
CA MET A 9 -4.55 -2.24 -18.75
C MET A 9 -5.54 -2.75 -17.72
N LEU A 10 -5.42 -2.28 -16.48
CA LEU A 10 -6.39 -2.52 -15.42
C LEU A 10 -7.27 -1.29 -15.24
N LYS A 11 -8.57 -1.47 -15.49
CA LYS A 11 -9.58 -0.41 -15.34
C LYS A 11 -10.13 -0.38 -13.93
N LYS A 12 -10.16 0.79 -13.32
CA LYS A 12 -10.83 0.99 -12.03
C LYS A 12 -12.33 1.18 -12.23
N LYS A 13 -13.15 0.45 -11.47
CA LYS A 13 -14.61 0.69 -11.43
C LYS A 13 -14.90 2.15 -11.03
N PHE A 14 -14.08 2.70 -10.14
CA PHE A 14 -14.16 4.09 -9.71
C PHE A 14 -12.77 4.72 -9.64
N PRO A 15 -12.53 5.88 -10.24
CA PRO A 15 -11.32 6.66 -10.01
C PRO A 15 -11.19 7.01 -8.52
N LEU A 16 -9.95 7.05 -8.02
CA LEU A 16 -9.66 7.34 -6.62
C LEU A 16 -8.98 8.70 -6.50
N ALA A 17 -9.67 9.68 -5.94
CA ALA A 17 -9.08 10.97 -5.60
C ALA A 17 -8.44 10.91 -4.21
N ILE A 18 -7.21 11.42 -4.11
CA ILE A 18 -6.41 11.56 -2.89
C ILE A 18 -5.87 12.99 -2.80
N SER A 19 -5.20 13.37 -1.72
CA SER A 19 -4.61 14.70 -1.52
C SER A 19 -3.72 15.18 -2.69
N ARG A 20 -3.02 14.27 -3.36
CA ARG A 20 -2.05 14.54 -4.43
C ARG A 20 -2.61 14.43 -5.85
N GLY A 21 -3.89 14.12 -6.03
CA GLY A 21 -4.52 14.01 -7.35
C GLY A 21 -5.47 12.82 -7.50
N ILE A 22 -5.81 12.49 -8.74
CA ILE A 22 -6.75 11.40 -9.07
C ILE A 22 -5.99 10.24 -9.70
N SER A 23 -6.12 9.06 -9.11
CA SER A 23 -5.61 7.81 -9.65
C SER A 23 -6.69 7.09 -10.44
N GLY A 24 -6.47 6.97 -11.74
CA GLY A 24 -7.34 6.27 -12.70
C GLY A 24 -6.83 4.89 -13.10
N ASP A 25 -7.12 4.49 -14.33
CA ASP A 25 -6.67 3.24 -14.93
C ASP A 25 -5.14 3.19 -15.00
N ASN A 26 -4.58 1.98 -14.91
CA ASN A 26 -3.13 1.80 -14.96
C ASN A 26 -2.74 0.59 -15.81
N HIS A 27 -1.58 0.68 -16.47
CA HIS A 27 -0.95 -0.45 -17.13
C HIS A 27 -0.02 -1.17 -16.15
N ASN A 28 -0.44 -2.34 -15.67
CA ASN A 28 0.41 -3.18 -14.84
C ASN A 28 1.23 -4.15 -15.71
N VAL A 29 2.38 -4.57 -15.20
CA VAL A 29 3.25 -5.54 -15.87
C VAL A 29 3.13 -6.88 -15.16
N PHE A 30 2.62 -7.88 -15.86
CA PHE A 30 2.59 -9.26 -15.40
C PHE A 30 3.89 -9.96 -15.81
N ILE A 31 4.56 -10.54 -14.84
CA ILE A 31 5.81 -11.29 -15.01
C ILE A 31 5.47 -12.78 -14.98
N LYS A 32 5.83 -13.51 -16.02
CA LYS A 32 5.70 -14.96 -16.10
C LYS A 32 7.07 -15.60 -16.06
N ILE A 33 7.27 -16.56 -15.15
CA ILE A 33 8.46 -17.41 -15.07
C ILE A 33 8.08 -18.85 -15.38
N GLU A 34 8.84 -19.49 -16.28
CA GLU A 34 8.66 -20.89 -16.64
C GLU A 34 9.96 -21.67 -16.37
N VAL A 35 9.88 -22.71 -15.55
CA VAL A 35 10.99 -23.61 -15.21
C VAL A 35 10.48 -25.04 -15.09
N GLU A 36 11.00 -25.95 -15.92
CA GLU A 36 10.71 -27.40 -15.82
C GLU A 36 9.19 -27.70 -15.78
N GLY A 37 8.41 -27.02 -16.63
CA GLY A 37 6.96 -27.19 -16.68
C GLY A 37 6.16 -26.45 -15.61
N VAL A 38 6.84 -25.85 -14.60
CA VAL A 38 6.18 -25.01 -13.59
C VAL A 38 6.06 -23.59 -14.11
N VAL A 39 4.87 -23.01 -14.03
CA VAL A 39 4.57 -21.63 -14.40
C VAL A 39 4.26 -20.81 -13.16
N ALA A 40 5.00 -19.73 -12.99
CA ALA A 40 4.83 -18.80 -11.88
C ALA A 40 4.52 -17.37 -12.38
N TRP A 41 3.85 -16.60 -11.53
CA TRP A 41 3.38 -15.27 -11.86
C TRP A 41 3.71 -14.24 -10.77
N GLY A 42 3.97 -13.03 -11.21
CA GLY A 42 4.03 -11.83 -10.38
C GLY A 42 3.47 -10.65 -11.13
N GLU A 43 3.19 -9.57 -10.41
CA GLU A 43 2.64 -8.34 -10.96
C GLU A 43 3.42 -7.15 -10.42
N SER A 44 3.79 -6.23 -11.29
CA SER A 44 4.29 -4.89 -10.95
C SER A 44 3.22 -3.86 -11.27
N CYS A 45 2.92 -3.00 -10.31
CA CYS A 45 2.07 -1.83 -10.51
C CYS A 45 2.98 -0.59 -10.53
N PRO A 46 3.28 -0.02 -11.71
CA PRO A 46 4.11 1.17 -11.78
C PRO A 46 3.41 2.37 -11.16
N GLY A 47 4.20 3.25 -10.59
CA GLY A 47 3.78 4.50 -10.01
C GLY A 47 5.00 5.36 -9.74
N LYS A 48 4.88 6.66 -9.94
CA LYS A 48 6.00 7.60 -9.74
C LYS A 48 6.54 7.55 -8.31
N SER A 49 5.65 7.40 -7.33
CA SER A 49 5.99 7.24 -5.92
C SER A 49 6.69 5.91 -5.61
N GLU A 50 6.49 4.89 -6.44
CA GLU A 50 7.09 3.55 -6.31
C GLU A 50 8.36 3.38 -7.17
N GLY A 51 8.84 4.46 -7.80
CA GLY A 51 10.14 4.52 -8.47
C GLY A 51 10.15 4.07 -9.93
N ALA A 52 8.98 3.85 -10.56
CA ALA A 52 8.87 3.65 -12.00
C ALA A 52 7.58 4.32 -12.50
N GLU A 53 7.68 5.21 -13.47
CA GLU A 53 6.52 6.01 -13.93
C GLU A 53 5.50 5.18 -14.71
N ASN A 54 5.94 4.18 -15.46
CA ASN A 54 5.10 3.42 -16.38
C ASN A 54 5.57 1.98 -16.58
N ALA A 55 4.77 1.20 -17.29
CA ALA A 55 5.04 -0.22 -17.56
C ALA A 55 6.29 -0.44 -18.43
N GLU A 56 6.60 0.46 -19.33
CA GLU A 56 7.78 0.41 -20.20
C GLU A 56 9.06 0.54 -19.38
N GLU A 57 9.07 1.43 -18.42
CA GLU A 57 10.20 1.60 -17.50
C GLU A 57 10.41 0.36 -16.63
N VAL A 58 9.35 -0.21 -16.06
CA VAL A 58 9.40 -1.49 -15.32
C VAL A 58 10.02 -2.58 -16.18
N ILE A 59 9.54 -2.78 -17.41
CA ILE A 59 10.07 -3.81 -18.32
C ILE A 59 11.54 -3.54 -18.67
N SER A 60 11.92 -2.30 -18.91
CA SER A 60 13.30 -1.90 -19.18
C SER A 60 14.23 -2.24 -18.03
N GLN A 61 13.85 -1.89 -16.81
CA GLN A 61 14.62 -2.18 -15.59
C GLN A 61 14.75 -3.69 -15.37
N LEU A 62 13.67 -4.46 -15.49
CA LEU A 62 13.70 -5.91 -15.34
C LEU A 62 14.56 -6.60 -16.41
N ASN A 63 14.51 -6.13 -17.66
CA ASN A 63 15.37 -6.65 -18.72
C ASN A 63 16.86 -6.42 -18.40
N LYS A 64 17.24 -5.27 -17.82
CA LYS A 64 18.63 -5.01 -17.37
C LYS A 64 19.04 -6.02 -16.29
N LEU A 65 18.18 -6.25 -15.30
CA LEU A 65 18.45 -7.21 -14.22
C LEU A 65 18.58 -8.65 -14.75
N ILE A 66 17.72 -9.08 -15.67
CA ILE A 66 17.79 -10.44 -16.24
C ILE A 66 19.07 -10.66 -17.07
N LYS A 67 19.55 -9.63 -17.77
CA LYS A 67 20.77 -9.71 -18.59
C LYS A 67 22.04 -10.01 -17.78
N VAL A 68 22.11 -9.65 -16.50
CA VAL A 68 23.27 -9.98 -15.64
C VAL A 68 23.31 -11.44 -15.17
N GLY A 69 22.27 -12.23 -15.51
CA GLY A 69 22.22 -13.67 -15.21
C GLY A 69 21.72 -13.97 -13.80
N ILE A 70 20.40 -14.21 -13.68
CA ILE A 70 19.73 -14.49 -12.40
C ILE A 70 19.27 -15.95 -12.26
N LYS A 71 19.49 -16.80 -13.29
CA LYS A 71 18.89 -18.13 -13.41
C LYS A 71 19.23 -19.07 -12.24
N ASP A 72 20.49 -19.06 -11.81
CA ASP A 72 21.01 -20.00 -10.82
C ASP A 72 21.28 -19.34 -9.47
N LYS A 73 20.64 -18.17 -9.24
CA LYS A 73 20.78 -17.38 -8.01
C LYS A 73 19.57 -17.58 -7.08
N SER A 74 19.84 -17.51 -5.80
CA SER A 74 18.78 -17.45 -4.79
C SER A 74 17.99 -16.13 -4.87
N ILE A 75 16.78 -16.10 -4.31
CA ILE A 75 15.95 -14.88 -4.26
C ILE A 75 16.71 -13.73 -3.58
N TYR A 76 17.45 -14.00 -2.51
CA TYR A 76 18.23 -12.99 -1.79
C TYR A 76 19.42 -12.45 -2.59
N GLU A 77 20.11 -13.30 -3.39
CA GLU A 77 21.16 -12.84 -4.29
C GLU A 77 20.60 -11.95 -5.41
N ILE A 78 19.43 -12.32 -5.96
CA ILE A 78 18.75 -11.52 -6.99
C ILE A 78 18.33 -10.18 -6.40
N GLU A 79 17.81 -10.15 -5.19
CA GLU A 79 17.47 -8.93 -4.47
C GLU A 79 18.67 -8.01 -4.28
N SER A 80 19.82 -8.57 -3.84
CA SER A 80 21.06 -7.80 -3.67
C SER A 80 21.50 -7.16 -5.00
N ILE A 81 21.52 -7.95 -6.08
CA ILE A 81 21.85 -7.44 -7.42
C ILE A 81 20.89 -6.34 -7.85
N ALA A 82 19.58 -6.54 -7.65
CA ALA A 82 18.57 -5.55 -8.01
C ALA A 82 18.80 -4.23 -7.25
N ARG A 83 19.15 -4.30 -5.97
CA ARG A 83 19.48 -3.15 -5.13
C ARG A 83 20.72 -2.41 -5.63
N ASP A 84 21.80 -3.14 -5.91
CA ASP A 84 23.06 -2.58 -6.43
C ASP A 84 22.87 -1.91 -7.80
N MET A 85 22.01 -2.49 -8.64
CA MET A 85 21.62 -1.93 -9.94
C MET A 85 20.58 -0.81 -9.84
N LYS A 86 20.09 -0.47 -8.64
CA LYS A 86 19.06 0.55 -8.40
C LYS A 86 17.76 0.27 -9.19
N ILE A 87 17.39 -1.02 -9.29
CA ILE A 87 16.08 -1.39 -9.82
C ILE A 87 15.00 -0.85 -8.87
N SER A 88 13.98 -0.20 -9.42
CA SER A 88 12.92 0.38 -8.59
C SER A 88 12.15 -0.69 -7.80
N PRO A 89 11.66 -0.34 -6.59
CA PRO A 89 10.89 -1.28 -5.78
C PRO A 89 9.70 -1.87 -6.52
N SER A 90 8.93 -1.06 -7.27
CA SER A 90 7.77 -1.54 -8.02
C SER A 90 8.14 -2.51 -9.14
N ALA A 91 9.26 -2.30 -9.82
CA ALA A 91 9.74 -3.22 -10.84
C ALA A 91 10.19 -4.54 -10.19
N TYR A 92 11.02 -4.45 -9.13
CA TYR A 92 11.55 -5.63 -8.46
C TYR A 92 10.44 -6.44 -7.76
N ALA A 93 9.44 -5.81 -7.16
CA ALA A 93 8.35 -6.47 -6.47
C ALA A 93 7.66 -7.53 -7.34
N GLY A 94 7.38 -7.23 -8.59
CA GLY A 94 6.74 -8.21 -9.49
C GLY A 94 7.62 -9.41 -9.77
N LEU A 95 8.93 -9.22 -9.92
CA LEU A 95 9.87 -10.33 -10.10
C LEU A 95 10.02 -11.15 -8.81
N ASP A 96 10.14 -10.49 -7.66
CA ASP A 96 10.24 -11.14 -6.35
C ASP A 96 9.00 -12.00 -6.06
N ILE A 97 7.80 -11.46 -6.31
CA ILE A 97 6.54 -12.20 -6.18
C ILE A 97 6.54 -13.44 -7.09
N ALA A 98 6.98 -13.31 -8.36
CA ALA A 98 7.03 -14.42 -9.29
C ALA A 98 8.05 -15.50 -8.85
N LEU A 99 9.18 -15.11 -8.26
CA LEU A 99 10.18 -16.03 -7.74
C LEU A 99 9.66 -16.80 -6.51
N TRP A 100 8.96 -16.14 -5.60
CA TRP A 100 8.30 -16.79 -4.47
C TRP A 100 7.15 -17.71 -4.90
N ASP A 101 6.35 -17.31 -5.88
CA ASP A 101 5.30 -18.15 -6.47
C ASP A 101 5.91 -19.42 -7.12
N LEU A 102 7.03 -19.27 -7.84
CA LEU A 102 7.78 -20.40 -8.39
C LEU A 102 8.25 -21.36 -7.28
N LYS A 103 8.81 -20.80 -6.20
CA LYS A 103 9.32 -21.59 -5.08
C LYS A 103 8.19 -22.37 -4.38
N ALA A 104 7.05 -21.73 -4.15
CA ALA A 104 5.89 -22.33 -3.53
C ALA A 104 5.31 -23.45 -4.41
N LYS A 105 5.16 -23.22 -5.71
CA LYS A 105 4.66 -24.23 -6.66
C LYS A 105 5.61 -25.41 -6.83
N LYS A 106 6.92 -25.20 -6.84
CA LYS A 106 7.90 -26.30 -6.83
C LYS A 106 7.84 -27.11 -5.55
N ALA A 107 7.60 -26.48 -4.41
CA ALA A 107 7.40 -27.15 -3.13
C ALA A 107 6.00 -27.81 -3.00
N LYS A 108 5.07 -27.52 -3.91
CA LYS A 108 3.65 -27.95 -3.86
C LYS A 108 2.96 -27.46 -2.58
N LEU A 109 3.31 -26.29 -2.09
CA LEU A 109 2.71 -25.66 -0.92
C LEU A 109 2.12 -24.30 -1.28
N PRO A 110 1.01 -23.89 -0.63
CA PRO A 110 0.59 -22.50 -0.62
C PRO A 110 1.71 -21.60 -0.06
N LEU A 111 1.83 -20.37 -0.56
CA LEU A 111 2.93 -19.49 -0.17
C LEU A 111 2.96 -19.19 1.34
N ASN A 112 1.79 -18.99 1.96
CA ASN A 112 1.72 -18.78 3.41
C ASN A 112 2.28 -19.96 4.20
N GLU A 113 2.02 -21.19 3.80
CA GLU A 113 2.56 -22.39 4.46
C GLU A 113 4.08 -22.51 4.25
N LEU A 114 4.56 -22.25 3.03
CA LEU A 114 6.00 -22.19 2.74
C LEU A 114 6.73 -21.17 3.61
N LEU A 115 6.08 -20.05 3.92
CA LEU A 115 6.61 -18.97 4.75
C LEU A 115 6.33 -19.16 6.26
N GLY A 116 5.63 -20.23 6.66
CA GLY A 116 5.24 -20.46 8.05
C GLY A 116 4.23 -19.43 8.59
N LEU A 117 3.47 -18.79 7.70
CA LEU A 117 2.49 -17.78 8.07
C LEU A 117 1.09 -18.38 8.20
N PRO A 118 0.28 -17.91 9.17
CA PRO A 118 -1.11 -18.33 9.27
C PRO A 118 -1.94 -17.76 8.11
N LEU A 119 -3.12 -18.35 7.87
CA LEU A 119 -4.11 -17.72 7.01
C LEU A 119 -4.58 -16.39 7.61
N PRO A 120 -4.78 -15.35 6.80
CA PRO A 120 -5.22 -14.06 7.30
C PRO A 120 -6.65 -14.17 7.87
N LYS A 121 -6.86 -13.61 9.07
CA LYS A 121 -8.17 -13.53 9.73
C LYS A 121 -8.82 -12.16 9.56
N SER A 122 -8.03 -11.15 9.18
CA SER A 122 -8.52 -9.77 9.01
C SER A 122 -9.27 -9.62 7.69
N MET A 123 -10.41 -8.96 7.74
CA MET A 123 -11.15 -8.58 6.54
C MET A 123 -10.46 -7.40 5.85
N THR A 124 -10.59 -7.33 4.52
CA THR A 124 -10.13 -6.18 3.75
C THR A 124 -10.94 -4.92 4.06
N SER A 125 -10.36 -3.74 3.76
CA SER A 125 -11.08 -2.47 3.75
C SER A 125 -11.48 -2.10 2.32
N LEU A 126 -12.69 -1.59 2.12
CA LEU A 126 -12.99 -0.80 0.94
C LEU A 126 -12.44 0.61 1.11
N THR A 127 -12.25 1.33 0.01
CA THR A 127 -11.75 2.70 0.03
C THR A 127 -12.70 3.64 -0.70
N ILE A 128 -12.99 4.79 -0.09
CA ILE A 128 -13.67 5.91 -0.73
C ILE A 128 -12.67 7.07 -0.88
N GLY A 129 -12.53 7.61 -2.11
CA GLY A 129 -11.68 8.75 -2.42
C GLY A 129 -12.30 10.08 -1.99
N ILE A 130 -11.49 11.15 -2.03
CA ILE A 130 -11.96 12.51 -1.74
C ILE A 130 -13.06 12.90 -2.74
N MET A 131 -14.20 13.37 -2.25
CA MET A 131 -15.34 13.79 -3.08
C MET A 131 -16.30 14.66 -2.29
N SER A 132 -17.31 15.26 -2.98
CA SER A 132 -18.35 16.03 -2.32
C SER A 132 -19.28 15.13 -1.48
N PRO A 133 -19.95 15.68 -0.46
CA PRO A 133 -20.96 14.94 0.32
C PRO A 133 -22.05 14.29 -0.54
N GLU A 134 -22.52 14.95 -1.59
CA GLU A 134 -23.50 14.40 -2.52
C GLU A 134 -22.99 13.18 -3.25
N SER A 135 -21.71 13.21 -3.68
CA SER A 135 -21.05 12.07 -4.32
C SER A 135 -20.87 10.91 -3.36
N VAL A 136 -20.63 11.16 -2.07
CA VAL A 136 -20.54 10.12 -1.02
C VAL A 136 -21.86 9.36 -0.92
N LYS A 137 -23.03 10.06 -0.87
CA LYS A 137 -24.36 9.44 -0.81
C LYS A 137 -24.57 8.44 -1.94
N GLN A 138 -24.12 8.81 -3.15
CA GLN A 138 -24.25 7.96 -4.34
C GLN A 138 -23.23 6.81 -4.34
N ARG A 139 -22.01 7.05 -3.85
CA ARG A 139 -20.90 6.10 -3.91
C ARG A 139 -21.02 4.98 -2.89
N ILE A 140 -21.45 5.24 -1.66
CA ILE A 140 -21.49 4.23 -0.58
C ILE A 140 -22.32 3.01 -0.96
N PRO A 141 -23.57 3.13 -1.45
CA PRO A 141 -24.35 1.95 -1.87
C PRO A 141 -23.65 1.12 -2.95
N LEU A 142 -23.02 1.78 -3.94
CA LEU A 142 -22.32 1.10 -5.03
C LEU A 142 -21.04 0.38 -4.57
N LEU A 143 -20.37 0.86 -3.53
CA LEU A 143 -19.20 0.21 -2.95
C LEU A 143 -19.57 -1.10 -2.26
N PHE A 144 -20.73 -1.13 -1.59
CA PHE A 144 -21.17 -2.26 -0.79
C PHE A 144 -22.15 -3.20 -1.51
N GLU A 145 -22.51 -2.92 -2.76
CA GLU A 145 -23.44 -3.74 -3.56
C GLU A 145 -23.05 -5.23 -3.62
N ASN A 146 -21.75 -5.52 -3.77
CA ASN A 146 -21.22 -6.86 -3.90
C ASN A 146 -20.03 -7.14 -2.95
N ALA A 147 -19.92 -6.39 -1.86
CA ALA A 147 -18.80 -6.50 -0.95
C ALA A 147 -19.28 -6.72 0.49
N SER A 148 -18.69 -7.73 1.14
CA SER A 148 -18.90 -8.00 2.56
C SER A 148 -17.61 -7.67 3.30
N THR A 149 -17.52 -6.46 3.86
CA THR A 149 -16.43 -6.04 4.74
C THR A 149 -16.99 -5.20 5.88
N LYS A 150 -16.24 -5.16 6.98
CA LYS A 150 -16.58 -4.31 8.14
C LYS A 150 -15.73 -3.05 8.21
N PHE A 151 -14.89 -2.80 7.21
CA PHE A 151 -13.94 -1.69 7.24
C PHE A 151 -14.06 -0.82 5.99
N LEU A 152 -14.10 0.49 6.21
CA LEU A 152 -14.05 1.50 5.16
C LEU A 152 -12.90 2.47 5.42
N LYS A 153 -11.96 2.59 4.49
CA LYS A 153 -10.92 3.61 4.49
C LYS A 153 -11.43 4.86 3.77
N VAL A 154 -11.41 5.99 4.44
CA VAL A 154 -11.84 7.29 3.94
C VAL A 154 -10.62 8.13 3.62
N LYS A 155 -10.46 8.54 2.36
CA LYS A 155 -9.40 9.46 1.94
C LYS A 155 -9.79 10.88 2.32
N LEU A 156 -8.90 11.56 3.06
CA LEU A 156 -8.99 12.97 3.45
C LEU A 156 -7.71 13.71 3.00
N GLY A 157 -7.49 14.92 3.49
CA GLY A 157 -6.40 15.78 3.01
C GLY A 157 -6.80 16.51 1.73
N SER A 158 -8.05 16.93 1.64
CA SER A 158 -8.61 17.64 0.49
C SER A 158 -7.84 18.94 0.25
N PRO A 159 -7.50 19.29 -1.02
CA PRO A 159 -6.96 20.61 -1.35
C PRO A 159 -7.95 21.74 -1.09
N LEU A 160 -9.23 21.45 -0.86
CA LEU A 160 -10.26 22.40 -0.45
C LEU A 160 -10.25 22.71 1.06
N GLY A 161 -9.35 22.08 1.82
CA GLY A 161 -9.14 22.34 3.24
C GLY A 161 -9.97 21.47 4.18
N LEU A 162 -9.79 21.71 5.48
CA LEU A 162 -10.34 20.88 6.56
C LEU A 162 -11.87 20.85 6.60
N GLU A 163 -12.54 21.95 6.24
CA GLU A 163 -14.02 21.98 6.26
C GLU A 163 -14.60 21.04 5.21
N ALA A 164 -13.94 20.91 4.04
CA ALA A 164 -14.33 19.93 3.04
C ALA A 164 -14.09 18.48 3.53
N ASP A 165 -12.95 18.22 4.20
CA ASP A 165 -12.68 16.92 4.83
C ASP A 165 -13.74 16.57 5.87
N LYS A 166 -14.08 17.50 6.76
CA LYS A 166 -15.09 17.30 7.80
C LYS A 166 -16.50 17.08 7.21
N ALA A 167 -16.87 17.85 6.19
CA ALA A 167 -18.16 17.70 5.52
C ALA A 167 -18.29 16.33 4.84
N MET A 168 -17.24 15.90 4.14
CA MET A 168 -17.18 14.57 3.53
C MET A 168 -17.28 13.46 4.57
N TYR A 169 -16.46 13.53 5.65
CA TYR A 169 -16.45 12.50 6.69
C TYR A 169 -17.79 12.38 7.42
N LYS A 170 -18.43 13.51 7.76
CA LYS A 170 -19.80 13.53 8.33
C LYS A 170 -20.78 12.83 7.41
N GLN A 171 -20.69 13.04 6.09
CA GLN A 171 -21.57 12.39 5.14
C GLN A 171 -21.26 10.88 5.04
N VAL A 172 -19.99 10.46 5.15
CA VAL A 172 -19.65 9.04 5.22
C VAL A 172 -20.30 8.40 6.44
N LEU A 173 -20.20 9.01 7.63
CA LEU A 173 -20.87 8.53 8.84
C LEU A 173 -22.37 8.37 8.64
N GLU A 174 -23.01 9.36 8.06
CA GLU A 174 -24.47 9.33 7.79
C GLU A 174 -24.83 8.22 6.79
N SER A 175 -24.09 8.13 5.68
CA SER A 175 -24.37 7.16 4.62
C SER A 175 -24.02 5.72 5.00
N THR A 176 -23.25 5.51 6.05
CA THR A 176 -22.86 4.18 6.54
C THR A 176 -23.62 3.74 7.79
N LYS A 177 -24.59 4.54 8.26
CA LYS A 177 -25.48 4.11 9.34
C LYS A 177 -26.16 2.78 8.99
N GLY A 178 -26.11 1.83 9.91
CA GLY A 178 -26.68 0.49 9.71
C GLY A 178 -25.79 -0.52 8.99
N TYR A 179 -24.64 -0.13 8.42
CA TYR A 179 -23.71 -1.08 7.81
C TYR A 179 -22.78 -1.77 8.84
N GLY A 180 -22.70 -1.26 10.07
CA GLY A 180 -21.83 -1.82 11.12
C GLY A 180 -20.34 -1.71 10.78
N LEU A 181 -19.93 -0.60 10.14
CA LEU A 181 -18.56 -0.39 9.69
C LEU A 181 -17.70 0.29 10.74
N SER A 182 -16.44 -0.09 10.78
CA SER A 182 -15.34 0.65 11.41
C SER A 182 -14.65 1.50 10.35
N LEU A 183 -14.36 2.76 10.64
CA LEU A 183 -13.80 3.71 9.68
C LEU A 183 -12.31 3.93 9.95
N ARG A 184 -11.55 4.12 8.89
CA ARG A 184 -10.14 4.46 8.91
C ARG A 184 -9.91 5.66 8.02
N VAL A 185 -9.05 6.57 8.45
CA VAL A 185 -8.72 7.76 7.65
C VAL A 185 -7.32 7.62 7.10
N ASP A 186 -7.16 8.04 5.83
CA ASP A 186 -5.86 8.18 5.20
C ASP A 186 -5.78 9.57 4.57
N ALA A 187 -4.92 10.42 5.12
CA ALA A 187 -4.74 11.79 4.66
C ALA A 187 -3.74 11.92 3.51
N ASN A 188 -2.99 10.85 3.18
CA ASN A 188 -1.95 10.82 2.14
C ASN A 188 -1.02 12.06 2.18
N GLY A 189 -0.63 12.48 3.38
CA GLY A 189 0.25 13.63 3.59
C GLY A 189 -0.41 14.98 3.31
N GLY A 190 -1.73 15.07 3.32
CA GLY A 190 -2.47 16.28 2.94
C GLY A 190 -2.59 17.34 4.04
N TRP A 191 -2.10 17.10 5.26
CA TRP A 191 -2.24 18.02 6.39
C TRP A 191 -0.89 18.61 6.83
N SER A 192 -0.92 19.87 7.29
CA SER A 192 0.14 20.42 8.13
C SER A 192 0.13 19.76 9.51
N THR A 193 1.19 19.92 10.30
CA THR A 193 1.25 19.41 11.68
C THR A 193 0.10 19.92 12.54
N GLU A 194 -0.23 21.19 12.44
CA GLU A 194 -1.34 21.81 13.17
C GLU A 194 -2.69 21.23 12.73
N ASN A 195 -2.91 21.13 11.41
CA ASN A 195 -4.13 20.56 10.86
C ASN A 195 -4.27 19.07 11.21
N ALA A 196 -3.17 18.33 11.18
CA ALA A 196 -3.15 16.91 11.55
C ALA A 196 -3.57 16.72 13.02
N LYS A 197 -2.99 17.50 13.94
CA LYS A 197 -3.36 17.49 15.35
C LYS A 197 -4.86 17.77 15.53
N TYR A 198 -5.33 18.86 14.94
CA TYR A 198 -6.75 19.23 14.99
C TYR A 198 -7.67 18.11 14.44
N MET A 199 -7.33 17.53 13.29
CA MET A 199 -8.16 16.48 12.67
C MET A 199 -8.12 15.16 13.43
N ILE A 200 -6.98 14.78 14.00
CA ILE A 200 -6.87 13.58 14.85
C ILE A 200 -7.79 13.72 16.07
N ASP A 201 -7.76 14.88 16.74
CA ASP A 201 -8.65 15.16 17.88
C ASP A 201 -10.12 15.19 17.43
N TRP A 202 -10.42 15.82 16.30
CA TRP A 202 -11.78 15.90 15.79
C TRP A 202 -12.35 14.53 15.36
N LEU A 203 -11.53 13.61 14.87
CA LEU A 203 -11.92 12.26 14.44
C LEU A 203 -12.09 11.28 15.61
N SER A 204 -11.48 11.54 16.76
CA SER A 204 -11.38 10.59 17.88
C SER A 204 -12.74 10.18 18.47
N ASP A 205 -13.75 11.05 18.39
CA ASP A 205 -15.12 10.78 18.84
C ASP A 205 -16.08 10.41 17.70
N LYS A 206 -15.55 10.06 16.49
CA LYS A 206 -16.33 9.88 15.27
C LYS A 206 -16.13 8.53 14.59
N ASN A 207 -16.05 7.46 15.39
CA ASN A 207 -15.93 6.09 14.87
C ASN A 207 -14.72 5.92 13.92
N CYS A 208 -13.59 6.55 14.23
CA CYS A 208 -12.34 6.42 13.48
C CYS A 208 -11.35 5.55 14.27
N ASP A 209 -10.84 4.47 13.66
CA ASP A 209 -9.91 3.56 14.32
C ASP A 209 -8.50 4.15 14.41
N TYR A 210 -8.04 4.78 13.33
CA TYR A 210 -6.70 5.37 13.22
C TYR A 210 -6.60 6.36 12.05
N VAL A 211 -5.54 7.14 12.05
CA VAL A 211 -5.17 8.04 10.95
C VAL A 211 -3.88 7.55 10.30
N GLU A 212 -3.93 7.36 8.97
CA GLU A 212 -2.79 6.97 8.14
C GLU A 212 -2.20 8.19 7.44
N GLN A 213 -0.87 8.26 7.40
CA GLN A 213 -0.04 9.27 6.73
C GLN A 213 -0.59 10.70 6.88
N PRO A 214 -0.63 11.26 8.10
CA PRO A 214 -1.15 12.61 8.30
C PRO A 214 -0.29 13.69 7.61
N LEU A 215 1.05 13.53 7.63
CA LEU A 215 2.01 14.51 7.16
C LEU A 215 2.63 14.13 5.82
N VAL A 216 3.01 15.13 5.03
CA VAL A 216 3.73 14.94 3.77
C VAL A 216 5.11 14.32 4.02
N GLU A 217 5.59 13.47 3.08
CA GLU A 217 6.96 12.95 3.10
C GLU A 217 7.99 14.08 3.18
N GLY A 218 9.01 13.90 4.02
CA GLY A 218 10.03 14.90 4.35
C GLY A 218 9.72 15.72 5.61
N ASN A 219 8.51 15.60 6.17
CA ASN A 219 8.12 16.28 7.40
C ASN A 219 8.00 15.33 8.61
N GLU A 220 8.62 14.14 8.52
CA GLU A 220 8.53 13.10 9.54
C GLU A 220 9.07 13.50 10.91
N LYS A 221 9.95 14.50 10.98
CA LYS A 221 10.44 15.07 12.26
C LYS A 221 9.32 15.56 13.18
N GLU A 222 8.18 15.94 12.60
CA GLU A 222 7.01 16.43 13.33
C GLU A 222 6.11 15.28 13.85
N LEU A 223 6.32 14.02 13.38
CA LEU A 223 5.53 12.87 13.84
C LEU A 223 5.63 12.69 15.35
N LYS A 224 6.80 12.91 15.94
CA LYS A 224 6.99 12.79 17.39
C LYS A 224 6.10 13.74 18.19
N THR A 225 5.93 14.96 17.72
CA THR A 225 5.03 15.96 18.33
C THR A 225 3.57 15.51 18.24
N LEU A 226 3.14 15.00 17.08
CA LEU A 226 1.80 14.47 16.91
C LEU A 226 1.58 13.23 17.79
N TYR A 227 2.53 12.32 17.82
CA TYR A 227 2.46 11.07 18.56
C TYR A 227 2.27 11.30 20.07
N GLN A 228 2.98 12.28 20.65
CA GLN A 228 2.90 12.60 22.08
C GLN A 228 1.52 13.15 22.50
N SER A 229 0.79 13.77 21.60
CA SER A 229 -0.51 14.40 21.89
C SER A 229 -1.69 13.76 21.17
N ARG A 230 -1.49 12.59 20.53
CA ARG A 230 -2.52 11.94 19.72
C ARG A 230 -3.68 11.39 20.54
N SER A 231 -4.88 11.56 20.06
CA SER A 231 -6.12 10.95 20.56
C SER A 231 -6.57 9.73 19.73
N LEU A 232 -5.87 9.45 18.59
CA LEU A 232 -6.04 8.25 17.78
C LEU A 232 -4.68 7.68 17.39
N PRO A 233 -4.58 6.38 17.12
CA PRO A 233 -3.36 5.77 16.57
C PRO A 233 -2.95 6.41 15.26
N ILE A 234 -1.65 6.57 15.04
CA ILE A 234 -1.04 7.11 13.82
C ILE A 234 -0.29 6.01 13.08
N PHE A 235 -0.63 5.81 11.82
CA PHE A 235 0.06 4.89 10.91
C PHE A 235 0.78 5.68 9.83
N VAL A 236 1.92 5.19 9.36
CA VAL A 236 2.63 5.76 8.21
C VAL A 236 2.57 4.81 7.01
N ASP A 237 2.42 5.38 5.82
CA ASP A 237 2.42 4.68 4.53
C ASP A 237 3.63 5.12 3.69
N GLU A 238 3.57 6.29 3.10
CA GLU A 238 4.61 6.78 2.21
C GLU A 238 5.96 6.98 2.90
N SER A 239 5.96 7.35 4.17
CA SER A 239 7.18 7.56 4.97
C SER A 239 7.88 6.25 5.35
N CYS A 240 7.22 5.09 5.31
CA CYS A 240 7.82 3.79 5.59
C CYS A 240 7.81 2.91 4.34
N ARG A 241 8.99 2.75 3.71
CA ARG A 241 9.16 2.02 2.45
C ARG A 241 9.86 0.68 2.63
N SER A 242 10.63 0.52 3.71
CA SER A 242 11.45 -0.66 3.96
C SER A 242 11.56 -0.96 5.45
N SER A 243 12.10 -2.12 5.78
CA SER A 243 12.37 -2.52 7.16
C SER A 243 13.29 -1.55 7.91
N SER A 244 14.22 -0.89 7.20
CA SER A 244 15.12 0.11 7.79
C SER A 244 14.40 1.38 8.26
N ASP A 245 13.21 1.67 7.73
CA ASP A 245 12.44 2.86 8.13
C ASP A 245 11.71 2.63 9.45
N ILE A 246 11.39 1.37 9.81
CA ILE A 246 10.75 1.03 11.08
C ILE A 246 11.56 1.58 12.26
N SER A 247 12.89 1.35 12.25
CA SER A 247 13.77 1.83 13.32
C SER A 247 13.80 3.35 13.48
N LYS A 248 13.43 4.12 12.44
CA LYS A 248 13.35 5.59 12.50
C LYS A 248 12.07 6.08 13.14
N TYR A 249 10.99 5.30 13.06
CA TYR A 249 9.64 5.76 13.42
C TYR A 249 9.00 4.99 14.57
N HIS A 250 9.63 3.93 15.08
CA HIS A 250 9.06 3.07 16.12
C HIS A 250 8.60 3.80 17.39
N ASP A 251 9.20 4.96 17.73
CA ASP A 251 8.87 5.75 18.91
C ASP A 251 7.94 6.94 18.61
N CYS A 252 7.39 7.03 17.40
CA CYS A 252 6.55 8.14 16.97
C CYS A 252 5.40 7.78 16.03
N VAL A 253 5.10 6.48 15.87
CA VAL A 253 3.91 5.96 15.19
C VAL A 253 3.41 4.70 15.90
N ASP A 254 2.15 4.34 15.68
CA ASP A 254 1.53 3.12 16.21
C ASP A 254 1.54 1.96 15.19
N GLY A 255 1.94 2.22 13.97
CA GLY A 255 2.01 1.18 12.96
C GLY A 255 2.41 1.69 11.58
N VAL A 256 2.55 0.75 10.66
CA VAL A 256 2.96 1.00 9.29
C VAL A 256 2.02 0.32 8.30
N ASN A 257 1.80 0.95 7.14
CA ASN A 257 1.09 0.36 6.02
C ASN A 257 2.07 -0.28 5.04
N LEU A 258 2.15 -1.61 5.06
CA LEU A 258 3.00 -2.37 4.15
C LEU A 258 2.36 -2.46 2.76
N LYS A 259 3.10 -2.02 1.73
CA LYS A 259 2.75 -2.23 0.33
C LYS A 259 3.90 -2.96 -0.38
N LEU A 260 3.62 -4.12 -0.98
CA LEU A 260 4.64 -4.92 -1.68
C LEU A 260 5.32 -4.13 -2.81
N MET A 261 4.56 -3.31 -3.54
CA MET A 261 5.11 -2.46 -4.61
C MET A 261 6.05 -1.38 -4.08
N LYS A 262 5.84 -0.91 -2.86
CA LYS A 262 6.64 0.13 -2.23
C LYS A 262 7.93 -0.42 -1.61
N CYS A 263 7.87 -1.60 -1.00
CA CYS A 263 9.03 -2.21 -0.35
C CYS A 263 9.86 -3.11 -1.28
N GLY A 264 9.37 -3.47 -2.45
CA GLY A 264 10.10 -4.30 -3.39
C GLY A 264 9.76 -5.80 -3.35
N GLY A 265 8.61 -6.18 -2.77
CA GLY A 265 8.09 -7.54 -2.83
C GLY A 265 7.97 -8.25 -1.49
N ILE A 266 7.84 -9.57 -1.57
CA ILE A 266 7.61 -10.45 -0.41
C ILE A 266 8.87 -10.53 0.47
N THR A 267 10.05 -10.58 -0.14
CA THR A 267 11.32 -10.70 0.59
C THR A 267 11.52 -9.56 1.59
N GLU A 268 11.38 -8.31 1.14
CA GLU A 268 11.47 -7.15 2.03
C GLU A 268 10.21 -7.01 2.90
N GLY A 269 9.03 -7.38 2.38
CA GLY A 269 7.80 -7.40 3.16
C GLY A 269 7.90 -8.25 4.43
N LEU A 270 8.53 -9.41 4.36
CA LEU A 270 8.80 -10.26 5.53
C LEU A 270 9.73 -9.58 6.54
N ARG A 271 10.76 -8.85 6.08
CA ARG A 271 11.63 -8.07 6.97
C ARG A 271 10.85 -6.93 7.65
N VAL A 272 10.02 -6.20 6.90
CA VAL A 272 9.16 -5.15 7.47
C VAL A 272 8.29 -5.72 8.59
N LEU A 273 7.59 -6.84 8.35
CA LEU A 273 6.74 -7.48 9.36
C LEU A 273 7.53 -7.94 10.59
N SER A 274 8.70 -8.55 10.38
CA SER A 274 9.52 -9.05 11.48
C SER A 274 10.12 -7.91 12.30
N THR A 275 10.55 -6.84 11.62
CA THR A 275 11.12 -5.66 12.28
C THR A 275 10.05 -4.90 13.05
N ALA A 276 8.86 -4.68 12.46
CA ALA A 276 7.74 -4.03 13.16
C ALA A 276 7.38 -4.79 14.45
N LYS A 277 7.23 -6.11 14.37
CA LYS A 277 6.98 -6.94 15.56
C LYS A 277 8.07 -6.92 16.63
N ALA A 278 9.29 -6.58 16.28
CA ALA A 278 10.38 -6.50 17.25
C ALA A 278 10.40 -5.17 18.03
N PHE A 279 9.61 -4.19 17.58
CA PHE A 279 9.46 -2.87 18.20
C PHE A 279 8.09 -2.67 18.87
N ASP A 280 7.25 -3.71 18.92
CA ASP A 280 5.96 -3.70 19.64
C ASP A 280 6.12 -3.64 21.18
#